data_a9f4312d179a182223933557370f1cc2
#
_entry.id   a9f4312d179a182223933557370f1cc2
#
_cell.length_a   1.000
_cell.length_b   1.000
_cell.length_c   1.000
_cell.angle_alpha   90.00
_cell.angle_beta   90.00
_cell.angle_gamma   90.00
#
_symmetry.space_group_name_H-M   'P 1'
#
loop_
_entity.id
_entity.type
_entity.pdbx_description
1 polymer ?
#
loop_
_entity_poly.entity_id
_entity_poly.type
_entity_poly.pdbx_seq_one_letter_code
_entity_poly.pdbx_strand_id
1 'polypeptide(L)'
;MIVDDSASIRTVVGIALRGEGYQVIEAKDGQDAINKLFGQKVNLIISDVNMPIMDGITFVKNVKQIPAYRFTPIIMLTTESDESKKRQGQEAGAKAWVVKPFKPEQMLNAVQRLCLP
;
A
#
# COMPACT_ATOMS: atom_id res chain seq x y z
N MET A 1 3.72 -4.70 3.32
CA MET A 1 2.97 -5.39 2.24
C MET A 1 2.82 -4.45 1.04
N ILE A 2 3.02 -4.97 -0.16
CA ILE A 2 2.81 -4.23 -1.41
C ILE A 2 1.63 -4.86 -2.14
N VAL A 3 0.63 -4.04 -2.47
CA VAL A 3 -0.57 -4.48 -3.18
C VAL A 3 -0.67 -3.70 -4.49
N ASP A 4 -0.47 -4.38 -5.61
CA ASP A 4 -0.51 -3.77 -6.94
C ASP A 4 -0.72 -4.88 -7.96
N ASP A 5 -1.58 -4.65 -8.95
CA ASP A 5 -1.82 -5.65 -10.01
C ASP A 5 -0.67 -5.72 -11.02
N SER A 6 0.23 -4.74 -11.02
CA SER A 6 1.42 -4.74 -11.86
C SER A 6 2.56 -5.49 -11.18
N ALA A 7 2.96 -6.62 -11.77
CA ALA A 7 4.11 -7.37 -11.28
C ALA A 7 5.40 -6.56 -11.33
N SER A 8 5.54 -5.69 -12.34
CA SER A 8 6.71 -4.82 -12.49
C SER A 8 6.82 -3.85 -11.31
N ILE A 9 5.72 -3.22 -10.92
CA ILE A 9 5.71 -2.31 -9.78
C ILE A 9 6.05 -3.06 -8.49
N ARG A 10 5.45 -4.22 -8.26
CA ARG A 10 5.76 -5.03 -7.08
C ARG A 10 7.24 -5.39 -7.03
N THR A 11 7.83 -5.76 -8.16
CA THR A 11 9.25 -6.10 -8.24
C THR A 11 10.14 -4.91 -7.90
N VAL A 12 9.89 -3.75 -8.52
CA VAL A 12 10.70 -2.54 -8.32
C VAL A 12 10.62 -2.08 -6.85
N VAL A 13 9.43 -1.97 -6.32
CA VAL A 13 9.23 -1.54 -4.94
C VAL A 13 9.80 -2.58 -3.96
N GLY A 14 9.59 -3.85 -4.25
CA GLY A 14 10.10 -4.94 -3.41
C GLY A 14 11.62 -4.94 -3.31
N ILE A 15 12.32 -4.75 -4.43
CA ILE A 15 13.78 -4.67 -4.45
C ILE A 15 14.25 -3.49 -3.59
N ALA A 16 13.65 -2.32 -3.76
CA ALA A 16 14.02 -1.13 -3.01
C ALA A 16 13.84 -1.33 -1.51
N LEU A 17 12.72 -1.91 -1.10
CA LEU A 17 12.43 -2.15 0.32
C LEU A 17 13.35 -3.22 0.93
N ARG A 18 13.55 -4.33 0.22
CA ARG A 18 14.44 -5.39 0.70
C ARG A 18 15.88 -4.91 0.83
N GLY A 19 16.29 -4.01 -0.06
CA GLY A 19 17.60 -3.39 0.01
C GLY A 19 17.83 -2.56 1.27
N GLU A 20 16.74 -2.06 1.87
CA GLU A 20 16.78 -1.32 3.13
C GLU A 20 16.49 -2.19 4.35
N GLY A 21 16.43 -3.51 4.18
CA GLY A 21 16.25 -4.44 5.28
C GLY A 21 14.80 -4.78 5.63
N TYR A 22 13.82 -4.31 4.86
CA TYR A 22 12.43 -4.64 5.10
C TYR A 22 12.08 -6.03 4.58
N GLN A 23 11.22 -6.71 5.30
CA GLN A 23 10.58 -7.94 4.80
C GLN A 23 9.35 -7.54 4.01
N VAL A 24 9.15 -8.16 2.84
CA VAL A 24 8.12 -7.75 1.90
C VAL A 24 7.16 -8.91 1.62
N ILE A 25 5.87 -8.62 1.72
CA ILE A 25 4.80 -9.51 1.29
C ILE A 25 4.14 -8.84 0.09
N GLU A 26 3.98 -9.56 -1.02
CA GLU A 26 3.37 -9.04 -2.24
C GLU A 26 1.98 -9.61 -2.43
N ALA A 27 1.06 -8.77 -2.88
CA ALA A 27 -0.29 -9.17 -3.26
C ALA A 27 -0.66 -8.51 -4.59
N LYS A 28 -1.41 -9.21 -5.41
CA LYS A 28 -1.76 -8.76 -6.77
C LYS A 28 -3.06 -7.95 -6.83
N ASP A 29 -3.88 -8.01 -5.79
CA ASP A 29 -5.12 -7.25 -5.68
C ASP A 29 -5.56 -7.19 -4.21
N GLY A 30 -6.64 -6.45 -3.96
CA GLY A 30 -7.13 -6.26 -2.60
C GLY A 30 -7.58 -7.55 -1.92
N GLN A 31 -8.23 -8.45 -2.66
CA GLN A 31 -8.69 -9.71 -2.09
C GLN A 31 -7.50 -10.62 -1.72
N ASP A 32 -6.51 -10.71 -2.60
CA ASP A 32 -5.28 -11.45 -2.34
C ASP A 32 -4.56 -10.90 -1.11
N ALA A 33 -4.53 -9.56 -0.98
CA ALA A 33 -3.94 -8.89 0.16
C ALA A 33 -4.65 -9.24 1.47
N ILE A 34 -5.98 -9.18 1.48
CA ILE A 34 -6.77 -9.54 2.66
C ILE A 34 -6.46 -10.98 3.07
N ASN A 35 -6.43 -11.90 2.11
CA ASN A 35 -6.12 -13.30 2.39
C ASN A 35 -4.72 -13.48 2.99
N LYS A 36 -3.75 -12.71 2.50
CA LYS A 36 -2.35 -12.79 2.97
C LYS A 36 -2.10 -12.08 4.30
N LEU A 37 -3.00 -11.20 4.72
CA LEU A 37 -2.86 -10.50 6.00
C LEU A 37 -3.04 -11.42 7.20
N PHE A 38 -3.84 -12.47 7.08
CA PHE A 38 -4.17 -13.33 8.21
C PHE A 38 -2.92 -13.92 8.88
N GLY A 39 -2.80 -13.68 10.18
CA GLY A 39 -1.70 -14.20 10.97
C GLY A 39 -0.36 -13.51 10.75
N GLN A 40 -0.29 -12.50 9.90
CA GLN A 40 0.93 -11.78 9.59
C GLN A 40 1.02 -10.48 10.38
N LYS A 41 2.22 -10.18 10.87
CA LYS A 41 2.51 -8.86 11.43
C LYS A 41 2.91 -7.95 10.29
N VAL A 42 2.08 -6.96 9.99
CA VAL A 42 2.32 -6.00 8.91
C VAL A 42 2.42 -4.60 9.49
N ASN A 43 3.57 -3.96 9.29
CA ASN A 43 3.86 -2.64 9.85
C ASN A 43 3.49 -1.50 8.93
N LEU A 44 3.32 -1.79 7.63
CA LEU A 44 2.97 -0.78 6.63
C LEU A 44 2.42 -1.48 5.39
N ILE A 45 1.45 -0.84 4.75
CA ILE A 45 0.86 -1.31 3.50
C ILE A 45 1.03 -0.25 2.43
N ILE A 46 1.50 -0.65 1.25
CA ILE A 46 1.55 0.19 0.05
C ILE A 46 0.54 -0.41 -0.92
N SER A 47 -0.45 0.37 -1.34
CA SER A 47 -1.52 -0.13 -2.20
C SER A 47 -1.77 0.77 -3.40
N ASP A 48 -1.90 0.17 -4.57
CA ASP A 48 -2.42 0.84 -5.75
C ASP A 48 -3.89 1.19 -5.52
N VAL A 49 -4.36 2.25 -6.18
CA VAL A 49 -5.77 2.67 -6.15
C VAL A 49 -6.59 1.85 -7.14
N ASN A 50 -6.10 1.68 -8.36
CA ASN A 50 -6.84 1.03 -9.44
C ASN A 50 -6.43 -0.43 -9.58
N MET A 51 -7.24 -1.33 -9.07
CA MET A 51 -7.00 -2.77 -9.12
C MET A 51 -8.28 -3.51 -9.49
N PRO A 52 -8.17 -4.68 -10.15
CA PRO A 52 -9.35 -5.52 -10.40
C PRO A 52 -9.84 -6.15 -9.10
N ILE A 53 -11.05 -6.65 -9.11
CA ILE A 53 -11.71 -7.39 -8.02
C ILE A 53 -12.05 -6.47 -6.83
N MET A 54 -11.05 -5.80 -6.26
CA MET A 54 -11.24 -4.86 -5.16
C MET A 54 -10.28 -3.69 -5.36
N ASP A 55 -10.80 -2.49 -5.57
CA ASP A 55 -9.96 -1.30 -5.72
C ASP A 55 -9.27 -0.93 -4.41
N GLY A 56 -8.25 -0.06 -4.51
CA GLY A 56 -7.43 0.28 -3.35
C GLY A 56 -8.19 1.01 -2.24
N ILE A 57 -9.17 1.83 -2.60
CA ILE A 57 -9.95 2.57 -1.60
C ILE A 57 -10.82 1.61 -0.79
N THR A 58 -11.50 0.69 -1.48
CA THR A 58 -12.28 -0.37 -0.84
C THR A 58 -11.40 -1.25 0.04
N PHE A 59 -10.21 -1.58 -0.47
CA PHE A 59 -9.22 -2.36 0.28
C PHE A 59 -8.84 -1.65 1.59
N VAL A 60 -8.54 -0.35 1.54
CA VAL A 60 -8.21 0.43 2.74
C VAL A 60 -9.35 0.40 3.74
N LYS A 61 -10.58 0.61 3.28
CA LYS A 61 -11.76 0.54 4.16
C LYS A 61 -11.87 -0.81 4.85
N ASN A 62 -11.66 -1.89 4.11
CA ASN A 62 -11.75 -3.25 4.65
C ASN A 62 -10.64 -3.52 5.67
N VAL A 63 -9.39 -3.10 5.37
CA VAL A 63 -8.27 -3.26 6.30
C VAL A 63 -8.52 -2.54 7.62
N LYS A 64 -9.09 -1.34 7.56
CA LYS A 64 -9.37 -0.55 8.76
C LYS A 64 -10.48 -1.14 9.63
N GLN A 65 -11.26 -2.08 9.11
CA GLN A 65 -12.25 -2.82 9.89
C GLN A 65 -11.65 -4.03 10.61
N ILE A 66 -10.43 -4.43 10.29
CA ILE A 66 -9.74 -5.54 10.94
C ILE A 66 -8.99 -4.99 12.15
N PRO A 67 -9.33 -5.39 13.39
CA PRO A 67 -8.72 -4.79 14.59
C PRO A 67 -7.19 -4.85 14.59
N ALA A 68 -6.61 -5.95 14.11
CA ALA A 68 -5.15 -6.13 14.07
C ALA A 68 -4.44 -5.12 13.17
N TYR A 69 -5.14 -4.54 12.18
CA TYR A 69 -4.55 -3.64 11.18
C TYR A 69 -5.16 -2.26 11.16
N ARG A 70 -6.02 -1.97 12.13
CA ARG A 70 -6.73 -0.69 12.22
C ARG A 70 -5.81 0.53 12.22
N PHE A 71 -4.66 0.42 12.85
CA PHE A 71 -3.69 1.51 12.94
C PHE A 71 -2.48 1.33 12.04
N THR A 72 -2.46 0.30 11.21
CA THR A 72 -1.38 0.08 10.26
C THR A 72 -1.38 1.20 9.21
N PRO A 73 -0.29 1.96 9.05
CA PRO A 73 -0.26 3.03 8.06
C PRO A 73 -0.32 2.48 6.64
N ILE A 74 -1.04 3.20 5.77
CA ILE A 74 -1.23 2.82 4.38
C ILE A 74 -0.81 3.97 3.48
N ILE A 75 0.05 3.65 2.49
CA ILE A 75 0.46 4.56 1.43
C ILE A 75 -0.29 4.18 0.17
N MET A 76 -0.97 5.15 -0.45
CA MET A 76 -1.66 4.91 -1.72
C MET A 76 -0.76 5.26 -2.90
N LEU A 77 -0.80 4.42 -3.94
CA LEU A 77 -0.15 4.68 -5.22
C LEU A 77 -1.22 5.02 -6.25
N THR A 78 -1.01 6.08 -7.01
CA THR A 78 -1.96 6.49 -8.04
C THR A 78 -1.21 6.94 -9.30
N THR A 79 -1.82 6.75 -10.47
CA THR A 79 -1.22 7.19 -11.74
C THR A 79 -1.35 8.69 -11.99
N GLU A 80 -2.24 9.36 -11.24
CA GLU A 80 -2.48 10.78 -11.45
C GLU A 80 -2.85 11.47 -10.14
N SER A 81 -2.76 12.79 -10.14
CA SER A 81 -3.25 13.62 -9.05
C SER A 81 -4.76 13.81 -9.17
N ASP A 82 -5.51 12.72 -9.10
CA ASP A 82 -6.97 12.78 -9.04
C ASP A 82 -7.37 13.17 -7.61
N GLU A 83 -7.76 14.42 -7.44
CA GLU A 83 -8.10 14.96 -6.13
C GLU A 83 -9.30 14.26 -5.49
N SER A 84 -10.24 13.79 -6.30
CA SER A 84 -11.39 13.03 -5.80
C SER A 84 -10.96 11.70 -5.20
N LYS A 85 -10.11 10.95 -5.91
CA LYS A 85 -9.56 9.68 -5.44
C LYS A 85 -8.68 9.87 -4.22
N LYS A 86 -7.86 10.92 -4.21
CA LYS A 86 -7.01 11.25 -3.08
C LYS A 86 -7.84 11.52 -1.83
N ARG A 87 -8.91 12.32 -1.98
CA ARG A 87 -9.81 12.61 -0.86
C ARG A 87 -10.47 11.35 -0.34
N GLN A 88 -10.97 10.49 -1.24
CA GLN A 88 -11.57 9.22 -0.86
C GLN A 88 -10.61 8.32 -0.11
N GLY A 89 -9.35 8.25 -0.57
CA GLY A 89 -8.31 7.48 0.11
C GLY A 89 -7.99 8.01 1.50
N GLN A 90 -7.90 9.33 1.65
CA GLN A 90 -7.66 9.97 2.94
C GLN A 90 -8.82 9.71 3.91
N GLU A 91 -10.05 9.84 3.44
CA GLU A 91 -11.24 9.57 4.25
C GLU A 91 -11.33 8.10 4.66
N ALA A 92 -10.87 7.19 3.79
CA ALA A 92 -10.81 5.77 4.11
C ALA A 92 -9.71 5.43 5.13
N GLY A 93 -8.74 6.31 5.32
CA GLY A 93 -7.71 6.16 6.34
C GLY A 93 -6.27 6.06 5.84
N ALA A 94 -6.02 6.30 4.55
CA ALA A 94 -4.65 6.33 4.04
C ALA A 94 -3.87 7.53 4.61
N LYS A 95 -2.60 7.31 4.93
CA LYS A 95 -1.76 8.33 5.58
C LYS A 95 -0.87 9.09 4.61
N ALA A 96 -0.54 8.50 3.47
CA ALA A 96 0.34 9.13 2.49
C ALA A 96 -0.10 8.76 1.09
N TRP A 97 0.43 9.51 0.12
CA TRP A 97 0.02 9.42 -1.26
C TRP A 97 1.24 9.59 -2.15
N VAL A 98 1.52 8.64 -3.04
CA VAL A 98 2.63 8.71 -3.96
C VAL A 98 2.11 8.58 -5.39
N VAL A 99 2.48 9.50 -6.26
CA VAL A 99 2.01 9.55 -7.64
C VAL A 99 2.97 8.79 -8.55
N LYS A 100 2.44 7.91 -9.40
CA LYS A 100 3.20 7.20 -10.44
C LYS A 100 3.39 8.11 -11.65
N PRO A 101 4.51 8.06 -12.35
CA PRO A 101 5.72 7.31 -12.01
C PRO A 101 6.46 7.96 -10.83
N PHE A 102 7.04 7.15 -9.98
CA PHE A 102 7.78 7.63 -8.82
C PHE A 102 9.21 7.10 -8.85
N LYS A 103 10.11 7.81 -8.19
CA LYS A 103 11.47 7.33 -7.99
C LYS A 103 11.51 6.45 -6.73
N PRO A 104 12.34 5.40 -6.70
CA PRO A 104 12.46 4.56 -5.51
C PRO A 104 12.73 5.34 -4.22
N GLU A 105 13.52 6.42 -4.29
CA GLU A 105 13.80 7.26 -3.13
C GLU A 105 12.55 7.90 -2.55
N GLN A 106 11.61 8.31 -3.40
CA GLN A 106 10.35 8.90 -2.94
C GLN A 106 9.54 7.89 -2.12
N MET A 107 9.48 6.65 -2.60
CA MET A 107 8.80 5.58 -1.90
C MET A 107 9.48 5.26 -0.59
N LEU A 108 10.81 5.13 -0.60
CA LEU A 108 11.59 4.85 0.62
C LEU A 108 11.42 5.95 1.67
N ASN A 109 11.40 7.21 1.26
CA ASN A 109 11.17 8.33 2.17
C ASN A 109 9.80 8.22 2.84
N ALA A 110 8.75 7.93 2.07
CA ALA A 110 7.41 7.76 2.63
C ALA A 110 7.34 6.58 3.59
N VAL A 111 7.97 5.47 3.23
CA VAL A 111 8.02 4.27 4.07
C VAL A 111 8.75 4.57 5.39
N GLN A 112 9.89 5.21 5.34
CA GLN A 112 10.69 5.52 6.53
C GLN A 112 9.95 6.43 7.51
N ARG A 113 9.12 7.34 7.01
CA ARG A 113 8.33 8.23 7.86
C ARG A 113 7.21 7.49 8.61
N LEU A 114 6.64 6.47 8.00
CA LEU A 114 5.43 5.82 8.50
C LEU A 114 5.64 4.43 9.07
N CYS A 115 6.67 3.71 8.61
CA CYS A 115 6.94 2.35 9.07
C CYS A 115 7.73 2.38 10.36
N LEU A 116 7.04 2.21 11.46
CA LEU A 116 7.66 2.10 12.79
C LEU A 116 7.98 0.64 13.08
N PRO A 117 9.12 0.37 13.76
CA PRO A 117 9.48 -1.00 14.14
C PRO A 117 8.48 -1.64 15.09
#